data_2ac629c9111a8a5d8598807432db65e5
#
_entry.id   2ac629c9111a8a5d8598807432db65e5
#
_cell.length_a   1.000
_cell.length_b   1.000
_cell.length_c   1.000
_cell.angle_alpha   90.00
_cell.angle_beta   90.00
_cell.angle_gamma   90.00
#
_symmetry.space_group_name_H-M   'P 1'
#
loop_
_entity.id
_entity.type
_entity.pdbx_description
1 polymer ?
#
loop_
_entity_poly.entity_id
_entity_poly.type
_entity_poly.pdbx_seq_one_letter_code
_entity_poly.pdbx_strand_id
1 'polypeptide(L)'
;MLSYCWLKASVMLFMLEMAIYMGYEEIYLLGVDCSNTYAANGHFTGDYVKKETKSAEQSRMERDLKQGKLTPEEMWAHNYRRNIEAYEEIKKLADRRGVRICNATRGGNLEVFPRVVLEDIV
;
A
#
# COMPACT_ATOMS: atom_id res chain seq x y z
N MET A 1 -6.08 -15.48 -11.30
CA MET A 1 -6.06 -15.90 -9.88
C MET A 1 -5.59 -14.74 -9.03
N LEU A 2 -6.35 -14.42 -8.00
CA LEU A 2 -5.99 -13.37 -7.07
C LEU A 2 -4.77 -13.79 -6.25
N SER A 3 -3.79 -12.92 -6.19
CA SER A 3 -2.55 -13.21 -5.53
C SER A 3 -2.68 -13.11 -4.01
N TYR A 4 -1.81 -13.79 -3.36
CA TYR A 4 -1.66 -13.77 -1.93
C TYR A 4 -1.23 -12.40 -1.35
N CYS A 5 -0.75 -11.50 -2.19
CA CYS A 5 -0.23 -10.20 -1.75
C CYS A 5 -1.25 -9.32 -1.04
N TRP A 6 -2.47 -9.28 -1.55
CA TRP A 6 -3.48 -8.38 -1.00
C TRP A 6 -3.89 -8.71 0.43
N LEU A 7 -3.73 -9.96 0.84
CA LEU A 7 -4.03 -10.37 2.22
C LEU A 7 -3.06 -9.77 3.24
N LYS A 8 -1.91 -9.31 2.79
CA LYS A 8 -0.82 -8.92 3.69
C LYS A 8 -0.58 -7.42 3.80
N ALA A 9 -1.08 -6.62 2.89
CA ALA A 9 -0.67 -5.23 2.82
C ALA A 9 -1.85 -4.25 2.87
N SER A 10 -2.52 -3.99 1.76
CA SER A 10 -3.56 -2.97 1.74
C SER A 10 -4.66 -3.29 0.73
N VAL A 11 -5.80 -2.63 0.92
CA VAL A 11 -6.93 -2.71 -0.01
C VAL A 11 -6.53 -2.23 -1.41
N MET A 12 -5.61 -1.28 -1.50
CA MET A 12 -5.15 -0.76 -2.80
C MET A 12 -4.52 -1.86 -3.65
N LEU A 13 -3.77 -2.77 -3.05
CA LEU A 13 -3.18 -3.90 -3.75
C LEU A 13 -4.24 -4.82 -4.34
N PHE A 14 -5.29 -5.10 -3.58
CA PHE A 14 -6.43 -5.86 -4.09
C PHE A 14 -7.10 -5.14 -5.25
N MET A 15 -7.32 -3.84 -5.14
CA MET A 15 -7.93 -3.04 -6.20
C MET A 15 -7.09 -3.06 -7.48
N LEU A 16 -5.76 -2.98 -7.36
CA LEU A 16 -4.85 -3.07 -8.50
C LEU A 16 -4.92 -4.45 -9.17
N GLU A 17 -4.90 -5.51 -8.39
CA GLU A 17 -5.07 -6.86 -8.95
C GLU A 17 -6.39 -7.00 -9.69
N MET A 18 -7.47 -6.51 -9.10
CA MET A 18 -8.78 -6.54 -9.73
C MET A 18 -8.82 -5.74 -11.03
N ALA A 19 -8.23 -4.56 -11.04
CA ALA A 19 -8.19 -3.72 -12.25
C ALA A 19 -7.41 -4.41 -13.38
N ILE A 20 -6.28 -5.03 -13.06
CA ILE A 20 -5.49 -5.81 -14.01
C ILE A 20 -6.32 -6.98 -14.55
N TYR A 21 -6.98 -7.71 -13.65
CA TYR A 21 -7.81 -8.85 -14.00
C TYR A 21 -9.00 -8.45 -14.90
N MET A 22 -9.57 -7.27 -14.64
CA MET A 22 -10.69 -6.74 -15.43
C MET A 22 -10.29 -6.26 -16.83
N GLY A 23 -9.00 -6.22 -17.13
CA GLY A 23 -8.50 -5.92 -18.46
C GLY A 23 -8.22 -4.45 -18.75
N TYR A 24 -8.10 -3.62 -17.72
CA TYR A 24 -7.68 -2.23 -17.93
C TYR A 24 -6.23 -2.19 -18.42
N GLU A 25 -5.97 -1.42 -19.44
CA GLU A 25 -4.63 -1.30 -20.03
C GLU A 25 -3.79 -0.21 -19.38
N GLU A 26 -4.44 0.81 -18.83
CA GLU A 26 -3.77 1.91 -18.14
C GLU A 26 -4.45 2.15 -16.79
N ILE A 27 -3.63 2.27 -15.74
CA ILE A 27 -4.10 2.53 -14.38
C ILE A 27 -3.30 3.70 -13.81
N TYR A 28 -3.99 4.67 -13.25
CA TYR A 28 -3.36 5.82 -12.60
C TYR A 28 -3.72 5.83 -11.13
N LEU A 29 -2.69 5.85 -10.28
CA LEU A 29 -2.87 5.90 -8.83
C LEU A 29 -2.98 7.34 -8.37
N LEU A 30 -3.90 7.61 -7.47
CA LEU A 30 -4.09 8.92 -6.87
C LEU A 30 -4.31 8.77 -5.37
N GLY A 31 -3.55 9.53 -4.59
CA GLY A 31 -3.67 9.47 -3.14
C GLY A 31 -3.02 8.26 -2.50
N VAL A 32 -2.08 7.60 -3.17
CA VAL A 32 -1.36 6.44 -2.65
C VAL A 32 -0.02 6.90 -2.12
N ASP A 33 0.03 7.26 -0.86
CA ASP A 33 1.17 7.98 -0.28
C ASP A 33 2.25 7.07 0.28
N CYS A 34 1.92 5.90 0.79
CA CYS A 34 2.84 5.06 1.57
C CYS A 34 3.54 5.89 2.65
N SER A 35 2.78 6.78 3.30
CA SER A 35 3.33 7.75 4.24
C SER A 35 3.55 7.16 5.61
N ASN A 36 4.42 7.81 6.37
CA ASN A 36 4.75 7.45 7.73
C ASN A 36 3.81 8.14 8.73
N THR A 37 2.51 7.90 8.62
CA THR A 37 1.57 8.46 9.59
C THR A 37 1.17 7.41 10.61
N TYR A 38 1.79 7.46 11.76
CA TYR A 38 1.40 6.61 12.91
C TYR A 38 0.08 7.05 13.49
N ALA A 39 -0.18 8.35 13.43
CA ALA A 39 -1.41 8.93 13.94
C ALA A 39 -2.60 8.42 13.12
N ALA A 40 -3.63 8.00 13.80
CA ALA A 40 -4.90 7.58 13.19
C ALA A 40 -4.75 6.47 12.14
N ASN A 41 -3.68 5.68 12.22
CA ASN A 41 -3.44 4.54 11.31
C ASN A 41 -3.50 4.92 9.81
N GLY A 42 -3.14 6.15 9.48
CA GLY A 42 -3.20 6.66 8.12
C GLY A 42 -4.60 6.97 7.60
N HIS A 43 -5.61 6.86 8.44
CA HIS A 43 -6.99 7.19 8.07
C HIS A 43 -7.37 8.57 8.61
N PHE A 44 -8.22 9.27 7.88
CA PHE A 44 -8.64 10.62 8.28
C PHE A 44 -9.64 10.63 9.45
N THR A 45 -10.21 9.49 9.82
CA THR A 45 -11.02 9.36 11.03
C THR A 45 -10.45 8.26 11.92
N GLY A 46 -10.31 8.57 13.22
CA GLY A 46 -9.75 7.63 14.19
C GLY A 46 -10.62 6.39 14.46
N ASP A 47 -11.90 6.48 14.11
CA ASP A 47 -12.85 5.41 14.37
C ASP A 47 -12.91 4.36 13.26
N TYR A 48 -12.15 4.55 12.20
CA TYR A 48 -12.21 3.69 11.02
C TYR A 48 -11.72 2.27 11.30
N VAL A 49 -10.70 2.12 12.12
CA VAL A 49 -10.11 0.81 12.42
C VAL A 49 -10.53 0.37 13.82
N LYS A 50 -11.32 -0.68 13.88
CA LYS A 50 -11.69 -1.31 15.15
C LYS A 50 -10.62 -2.27 15.61
N LYS A 51 -10.47 -2.42 16.94
CA LYS A 51 -9.48 -3.36 17.51
C LYS A 51 -9.64 -4.78 16.98
N GLU A 52 -10.87 -5.20 16.75
CA GLU A 52 -11.20 -6.56 16.31
C GLU A 52 -10.73 -6.87 14.89
N THR A 53 -10.41 -5.84 14.10
CA THR A 53 -9.96 -6.03 12.71
C THR A 53 -8.44 -6.12 12.57
N LYS A 54 -7.72 -5.97 13.67
CA LYS A 54 -6.25 -6.03 13.65
C LYS A 54 -5.77 -7.47 13.49
N SER A 55 -4.81 -7.67 12.61
CA SER A 55 -4.17 -8.97 12.46
C SER A 55 -3.34 -9.32 13.70
N ALA A 56 -3.07 -10.62 13.87
CA ALA A 56 -2.20 -11.08 14.97
C ALA A 56 -0.81 -10.44 14.90
N GLU A 57 -0.30 -10.22 13.69
CA GLU A 57 0.99 -9.56 13.48
C GLU A 57 0.98 -8.11 13.94
N GLN A 58 -0.06 -7.36 13.59
CA GLN A 58 -0.20 -5.97 14.05
C GLN A 58 -0.29 -5.88 15.57
N SER A 59 -1.05 -6.78 16.19
CA SER A 59 -1.17 -6.82 17.65
C SER A 59 0.16 -7.12 18.32
N ARG A 60 0.96 -8.02 17.75
CA ARG A 60 2.30 -8.33 18.26
C ARG A 60 3.24 -7.14 18.12
N MET A 61 3.23 -6.46 16.98
CA MET A 61 4.05 -5.28 16.75
C MET A 61 3.70 -4.14 17.71
N GLU A 62 2.42 -3.91 17.94
CA GLU A 62 1.96 -2.90 18.90
C GLU A 62 2.40 -3.23 20.31
N ARG A 63 2.36 -4.50 20.71
CA ARG A 63 2.82 -4.95 22.00
C ARG A 63 4.32 -4.73 22.16
N ASP A 64 5.10 -5.10 21.14
CA ASP A 64 6.55 -4.91 21.15
C ASP A 64 6.91 -3.43 21.20
N LEU A 65 6.15 -2.58 20.53
CA LEU A 65 6.31 -1.14 20.57
C LEU A 65 6.08 -0.60 21.99
N LYS A 66 4.99 -1.02 22.64
CA LYS A 66 4.68 -0.63 24.02
C LYS A 66 5.72 -1.11 25.03
N GLN A 67 6.31 -2.25 24.79
CA GLN A 67 7.34 -2.84 25.67
C GLN A 67 8.76 -2.33 25.39
N GLY A 68 8.91 -1.43 24.41
CA GLY A 68 10.22 -0.90 24.03
C GLY A 68 11.10 -1.87 23.23
N LYS A 69 10.56 -2.99 22.79
CA LYS A 69 11.28 -3.96 21.95
C LYS A 69 11.36 -3.55 20.50
N LEU A 70 10.48 -2.63 20.08
CA LEU A 70 10.39 -2.14 18.71
C LEU A 70 10.23 -0.62 18.76
N THR A 71 11.01 0.11 17.97
CA THR A 71 10.85 1.56 17.87
C THR A 71 9.79 1.91 16.80
N PRO A 72 9.16 3.10 16.89
CA PRO A 72 8.23 3.55 15.86
C PRO A 72 8.85 3.56 14.46
N GLU A 73 10.13 3.93 14.36
CA GLU A 73 10.87 3.98 13.10
C GLU A 73 11.07 2.57 12.51
N GLU A 74 11.41 1.61 13.35
CA GLU A 74 11.55 0.20 12.95
C GLU A 74 10.22 -0.37 12.46
N MET A 75 9.14 -0.07 13.18
CA MET A 75 7.79 -0.50 12.79
C MET A 75 7.40 0.09 11.43
N TRP A 76 7.64 1.37 11.24
CA TRP A 76 7.36 2.02 9.96
C TRP A 76 8.19 1.40 8.83
N ALA A 77 9.49 1.20 9.07
CA ALA A 77 10.39 0.64 8.06
C ALA A 77 9.94 -0.76 7.65
N HIS A 78 9.49 -1.58 8.60
CA HIS A 78 8.98 -2.91 8.32
C HIS A 78 7.70 -2.85 7.46
N ASN A 79 6.75 -2.02 7.85
CA ASN A 79 5.48 -1.88 7.12
C ASN A 79 5.70 -1.29 5.73
N TYR A 80 6.55 -0.30 5.62
CA TYR A 80 6.91 0.32 4.35
C TYR A 80 7.52 -0.71 3.39
N ARG A 81 8.48 -1.49 3.87
CA ARG A 81 9.15 -2.51 3.07
C ARG A 81 8.15 -3.54 2.55
N ARG A 82 7.26 -4.01 3.41
CA ARG A 82 6.22 -4.98 3.02
C ARG A 82 5.30 -4.42 1.94
N ASN A 83 4.90 -3.17 2.09
CA ASN A 83 4.06 -2.51 1.09
C ASN A 83 4.80 -2.38 -0.25
N ILE A 84 6.04 -1.94 -0.22
CA ILE A 84 6.83 -1.77 -1.45
C ILE A 84 7.04 -3.11 -2.14
N GLU A 85 7.38 -4.16 -1.41
CA GLU A 85 7.55 -5.50 -1.99
C GLU A 85 6.25 -5.98 -2.66
N ALA A 86 5.11 -5.74 -2.04
CA ALA A 86 3.82 -6.11 -2.59
C ALA A 86 3.50 -5.31 -3.87
N TYR A 87 3.79 -4.02 -3.90
CA TYR A 87 3.63 -3.21 -5.11
C TYR A 87 4.58 -3.65 -6.23
N GLU A 88 5.79 -4.07 -5.89
CA GLU A 88 6.73 -4.61 -6.88
C GLU A 88 6.19 -5.90 -7.52
N GLU A 89 5.56 -6.77 -6.74
CA GLU A 89 4.91 -7.97 -7.26
C GLU A 89 3.73 -7.62 -8.18
N ILE A 90 2.94 -6.62 -7.82
CA ILE A 90 1.86 -6.12 -8.67
C ILE A 90 2.41 -5.55 -9.98
N LYS A 91 3.53 -4.83 -9.92
CA LYS A 91 4.19 -4.30 -11.12
C LYS A 91 4.62 -5.43 -12.06
N LYS A 92 5.20 -6.49 -11.51
CA LYS A 92 5.58 -7.67 -12.31
C LYS A 92 4.35 -8.30 -12.99
N LEU A 93 3.24 -8.42 -12.27
CA LEU A 93 2.00 -8.92 -12.83
C LEU A 93 1.49 -8.01 -13.96
N ALA A 94 1.48 -6.71 -13.73
CA ALA A 94 1.07 -5.74 -14.74
C ALA A 94 1.94 -5.81 -16.00
N ASP A 95 3.24 -5.88 -15.83
CA ASP A 95 4.19 -6.00 -16.95
C ASP A 95 3.93 -7.26 -17.78
N ARG A 96 3.66 -8.38 -17.13
CA ARG A 96 3.33 -9.64 -17.81
C ARG A 96 2.02 -9.56 -18.60
N ARG A 97 1.09 -8.72 -18.15
CA ARG A 97 -0.23 -8.54 -18.77
C ARG A 97 -0.29 -7.36 -19.74
N GLY A 98 0.81 -6.63 -19.90
CA GLY A 98 0.86 -5.44 -20.75
C GLY A 98 0.08 -4.26 -20.18
N VAL A 99 -0.08 -4.18 -18.87
CA VAL A 99 -0.79 -3.12 -18.19
C VAL A 99 0.19 -2.07 -17.70
N ARG A 100 -0.10 -0.80 -17.99
CA ARG A 100 0.71 0.32 -17.54
C ARG A 100 0.10 0.93 -16.28
N ILE A 101 0.89 0.97 -15.21
CA ILE A 101 0.50 1.62 -13.96
C ILE A 101 1.39 2.82 -13.74
N CYS A 102 0.79 3.98 -13.50
CA CYS A 102 1.50 5.23 -13.21
C CYS A 102 0.98 5.83 -11.90
N ASN A 103 1.87 6.51 -11.18
CA ASN A 103 1.51 7.16 -9.92
C ASN A 103 1.34 8.66 -10.16
N ALA A 104 0.09 9.14 -10.08
CA ALA A 104 -0.26 10.55 -10.21
C ALA A 104 -0.43 11.23 -8.84
N THR A 105 -0.10 10.54 -7.76
CA THR A 105 -0.16 11.09 -6.40
C THR A 105 0.83 12.23 -6.26
N ARG A 106 0.41 13.31 -5.63
CA ARG A 106 1.31 14.42 -5.30
C ARG A 106 2.08 14.08 -4.02
N GLY A 107 3.42 13.97 -4.14
CA GLY A 107 4.27 13.58 -3.04
C GLY A 107 4.18 12.10 -2.69
N GLY A 108 4.37 11.78 -1.42
CA GLY A 108 4.38 10.39 -0.93
C GLY A 108 5.64 9.63 -1.25
N ASN A 109 5.66 8.36 -0.87
CA ASN A 109 6.87 7.52 -0.90
C ASN A 109 6.76 6.30 -1.82
N LEU A 110 5.74 6.22 -2.66
CA LEU A 110 5.59 5.10 -3.59
C LEU A 110 6.28 5.41 -4.91
N GLU A 111 7.46 4.82 -5.10
CA GLU A 111 8.29 5.03 -6.29
C GLU A 111 8.40 3.78 -7.18
N VAL A 112 7.60 2.75 -6.94
CA VAL A 112 7.61 1.51 -7.73
C VAL A 112 7.13 1.77 -9.17
N PHE A 113 6.16 2.65 -9.33
CA PHE A 113 5.57 2.98 -10.63
C PHE A 113 6.07 4.35 -11.12
N PRO A 114 6.12 4.56 -12.46
CA PRO A 114 6.49 5.87 -13.00
C PRO A 114 5.58 6.97 -12.46
N ARG A 115 6.18 8.11 -12.15
CA ARG A 115 5.45 9.29 -11.71
C ARG A 115 4.92 10.07 -12.91
N VAL A 116 3.68 10.54 -12.81
CA VAL A 116 3.07 11.41 -13.80
C VAL A 116 2.39 12.58 -13.08
N VAL A 117 2.19 13.67 -13.79
CA VAL A 117 1.47 14.84 -13.27
C VAL A 117 0.01 14.68 -13.63
N LEU A 118 -0.87 14.78 -12.63
CA LEU A 118 -2.32 14.58 -12.83
C LEU A 118 -2.87 15.49 -13.92
N GLU A 119 -2.42 16.73 -13.94
CA GLU A 119 -2.89 17.73 -14.90
C GLU A 119 -2.56 17.37 -16.37
N ASP A 120 -1.57 16.52 -16.58
CA ASP A 120 -1.19 16.06 -17.91
C ASP A 120 -2.05 14.92 -18.44
N ILE A 121 -2.83 14.26 -17.58
CA ILE A 121 -3.64 13.08 -17.94
C ILE A 121 -5.15 13.33 -17.88
N VAL A 122 -5.57 14.51 -17.42
CA VAL A 122 -6.99 14.91 -17.37
C VAL A 122 -7.29 16.05 -18.31
#